data_1681ebc04463f221dbf4ef88e1cee7a6
#
_entry.id   1681ebc04463f221dbf4ef88e1cee7a6
#
_cell.length_a   1.000
_cell.length_b   1.000
_cell.length_c   1.000
_cell.angle_alpha   90.00
_cell.angle_beta   90.00
_cell.angle_gamma   90.00
#
_symmetry.space_group_name_H-M   'P 1'
#
loop_
_entity.id
_entity.type
_entity.pdbx_description
1 polymer ?
#
loop_
_entity_poly.entity_id
_entity_poly.type
_entity_poly.pdbx_seq_one_letter_code
_entity_poly.pdbx_strand_id
1 'polypeptide(L)'
;MHRRPLGRGRTLAAVAAFVIVAGCLLPWFAVGGAGGLPTTELRAFDGSGIMTFLGALATLALVALPYAAGDRPVGADRPLAYALAAALVVLGLVLWPIDLLGEFVTGLLPDRAPGLWVAGAGAVLLVRAVYDIAREPERR
;
A
#
# COMPACT_ATOMS: atom_id res chain seq x y z
N MET A 1 13.27 10.70 -28.52
CA MET A 1 12.79 9.79 -27.46
C MET A 1 11.36 10.21 -27.10
N HIS A 2 10.35 9.56 -27.68
CA HIS A 2 8.95 9.80 -27.30
C HIS A 2 8.65 9.04 -26.02
N ARG A 3 8.74 9.73 -24.89
CA ARG A 3 8.28 9.18 -23.60
C ARG A 3 6.76 8.98 -23.69
N ARG A 4 6.33 7.72 -23.69
CA ARG A 4 4.89 7.41 -23.62
C ARG A 4 4.34 7.98 -22.32
N PRO A 5 3.28 8.81 -22.35
CA PRO A 5 2.65 9.32 -21.14
C PRO A 5 2.10 8.15 -20.33
N LEU A 6 2.32 8.19 -19.01
CA LEU A 6 1.68 7.25 -18.08
C LEU A 6 0.16 7.32 -18.25
N GLY A 7 -0.49 6.17 -18.41
CA GLY A 7 -1.94 6.09 -18.32
C GLY A 7 -2.43 6.59 -16.95
N ARG A 8 -3.64 7.11 -16.89
CA ARG A 8 -4.24 7.62 -15.63
C ARG A 8 -4.20 6.60 -14.51
N GLY A 9 -4.53 5.34 -14.81
CA GLY A 9 -4.52 4.26 -13.82
C GLY A 9 -3.13 4.01 -13.22
N ARG A 10 -2.08 4.01 -14.05
CA ARG A 10 -0.69 3.81 -13.59
C ARG A 10 -0.17 4.99 -12.78
N THR A 11 -0.51 6.22 -13.16
CA THR A 11 -0.17 7.40 -12.37
C THR A 11 -0.83 7.35 -11.00
N LEU A 12 -2.12 6.99 -10.96
CA LEU A 12 -2.85 6.83 -9.71
C LEU A 12 -2.26 5.71 -8.85
N ALA A 13 -1.87 4.58 -9.46
CA ALA A 13 -1.21 3.47 -8.77
C ALA A 13 0.12 3.89 -8.14
N ALA A 14 0.94 4.69 -8.86
CA ALA A 14 2.18 5.23 -8.31
C ALA A 14 1.93 6.14 -7.11
N VAL A 15 1.00 7.09 -7.22
CA VAL A 15 0.63 8.00 -6.12
C VAL A 15 0.11 7.20 -4.93
N ALA A 16 -0.79 6.24 -5.16
CA ALA A 16 -1.33 5.38 -4.12
C ALA A 16 -0.22 4.61 -3.38
N ALA A 17 0.72 4.03 -4.12
CA ALA A 17 1.83 3.29 -3.54
C ALA A 17 2.75 4.18 -2.69
N PHE A 18 3.04 5.41 -3.12
CA PHE A 18 3.79 6.37 -2.30
C PHE A 18 3.06 6.74 -1.02
N VAL A 19 1.74 6.96 -1.08
CA VAL A 19 0.91 7.23 0.10
C VAL A 19 0.94 6.04 1.07
N ILE A 20 0.85 4.81 0.56
CA ILE A 20 0.94 3.60 1.38
C ILE A 20 2.31 3.50 2.05
N VAL A 21 3.40 3.69 1.31
CA VAL A 21 4.77 3.66 1.86
C VAL A 21 4.91 4.71 2.96
N ALA A 22 4.47 5.93 2.74
CA ALA A 22 4.47 6.98 3.76
C ALA A 22 3.65 6.57 4.99
N GLY A 23 2.46 5.99 4.80
CA GLY A 23 1.63 5.45 5.87
C GLY A 23 2.31 4.34 6.67
N CYS A 24 3.08 3.45 6.01
CA CYS A 24 3.82 2.38 6.68
C CYS A 24 4.99 2.88 7.54
N LEU A 25 5.56 4.05 7.21
CA LEU A 25 6.63 4.67 7.99
C LEU A 25 6.11 5.42 9.22
N LEU A 26 4.84 5.80 9.21
CA LEU A 26 4.19 6.44 10.35
C LEU A 26 3.75 5.39 11.39
N PRO A 27 3.57 5.78 12.66
CA PRO A 27 3.05 4.87 13.67
C PRO A 27 1.61 4.45 13.33
N TRP A 28 1.34 3.15 13.47
CA TRP A 28 0.02 2.55 13.24
C TRP A 28 -0.76 2.41 14.54
N PHE A 29 -0.06 2.31 15.64
CA PHE A 29 -0.64 2.22 16.97
C PHE A 29 0.34 2.78 18.01
N ALA A 30 -0.17 3.45 19.04
CA ALA A 30 0.62 3.96 20.14
C ALA A 30 0.01 3.50 21.47
N VAL A 31 0.81 2.88 22.33
CA VAL A 31 0.40 2.40 23.66
C VAL A 31 1.22 3.15 24.72
N GLY A 32 0.55 3.54 25.80
CA GLY A 32 1.21 4.21 26.93
C GLY A 32 1.02 5.72 26.92
N GLY A 33 1.85 6.42 27.67
CA GLY A 33 1.80 7.89 27.80
C GLY A 33 0.81 8.41 28.84
N ALA A 34 -0.09 7.59 29.38
CA ALA A 34 -0.92 7.95 30.50
C ALA A 34 -0.16 7.73 31.82
N GLY A 35 -0.17 8.72 32.71
CA GLY A 35 0.45 8.59 34.03
C GLY A 35 1.99 8.54 34.03
N GLY A 36 2.67 9.04 32.98
CA GLY A 36 4.14 9.08 32.91
C GLY A 36 4.78 7.77 32.46
N LEU A 37 4.03 6.80 31.97
CA LEU A 37 4.55 5.60 31.38
C LEU A 37 5.17 5.90 29.99
N PRO A 38 6.27 5.19 29.60
CA PRO A 38 6.84 5.36 28.28
C PRO A 38 5.84 4.97 27.19
N THR A 39 5.80 5.76 26.11
CA THR A 39 5.00 5.44 24.92
C THR A 39 5.74 4.42 24.05
N THR A 40 5.07 3.33 23.70
CA THR A 40 5.55 2.38 22.70
C THR A 40 4.74 2.56 21.44
N GLU A 41 5.43 2.82 20.33
CA GLU A 41 4.82 2.97 19.01
C GLU A 41 5.02 1.68 18.22
N LEU A 42 3.93 1.13 17.69
CA LEU A 42 3.95 0.01 16.75
C LEU A 42 3.76 0.55 15.33
N ARG A 43 4.55 0.03 14.39
CA ARG A 43 4.51 0.38 12.96
C ARG A 43 4.06 -0.80 12.12
N ALA A 44 3.87 -0.58 10.83
CA ALA A 44 3.57 -1.64 9.89
C ALA A 44 4.55 -2.84 9.97
N PHE A 45 5.82 -2.57 10.29
CA PHE A 45 6.90 -3.57 10.34
C PHE A 45 6.87 -4.46 11.58
N ASP A 46 6.10 -4.11 12.61
CA ASP A 46 6.00 -4.87 13.85
C ASP A 46 4.96 -6.01 13.77
N GLY A 47 4.49 -6.34 12.55
CA GLY A 47 3.53 -7.40 12.31
C GLY A 47 3.24 -7.62 10.83
N SER A 48 2.05 -8.15 10.52
CA SER A 48 1.59 -8.45 9.15
C SER A 48 1.50 -7.23 8.23
N GLY A 49 1.57 -6.01 8.78
CA GLY A 49 1.63 -4.76 8.01
C GLY A 49 2.84 -4.67 7.05
N ILE A 50 3.88 -5.49 7.24
CA ILE A 50 4.99 -5.62 6.29
C ILE A 50 4.49 -6.03 4.89
N MET A 51 3.41 -6.81 4.81
CA MET A 51 2.79 -7.20 3.53
C MET A 51 2.24 -5.98 2.79
N THR A 52 1.67 -5.02 3.51
CA THR A 52 1.20 -3.74 2.96
C THR A 52 2.35 -2.97 2.33
N PHE A 53 3.49 -2.89 3.02
CA PHE A 53 4.68 -2.23 2.50
C PHE A 53 5.23 -2.94 1.26
N LEU A 54 5.37 -4.27 1.28
CA LEU A 54 5.85 -5.05 0.15
C LEU A 54 4.93 -4.95 -1.07
N GLY A 55 3.61 -4.95 -0.86
CA GLY A 55 2.62 -4.75 -1.93
C GLY A 55 2.73 -3.37 -2.57
N ALA A 56 2.99 -2.32 -1.77
CA ALA A 56 3.24 -0.98 -2.29
C ALA A 56 4.54 -0.90 -3.09
N LEU A 57 5.64 -1.50 -2.61
CA LEU A 57 6.89 -1.58 -3.36
C LEU A 57 6.73 -2.36 -4.66
N ALA A 58 6.00 -3.49 -4.64
CA ALA A 58 5.69 -4.25 -5.85
C ALA A 58 4.91 -3.39 -6.86
N THR A 59 3.95 -2.59 -6.41
CA THR A 59 3.22 -1.66 -7.27
C THR A 59 4.14 -0.63 -7.90
N LEU A 60 5.06 -0.03 -7.14
CA LEU A 60 6.05 0.93 -7.67
C LEU A 60 6.97 0.26 -8.70
N ALA A 61 7.43 -0.97 -8.42
CA ALA A 61 8.24 -1.75 -9.34
C ALA A 61 7.49 -2.03 -10.66
N LEU A 62 6.20 -2.42 -10.59
CA LEU A 62 5.35 -2.65 -11.77
C LEU A 62 5.17 -1.37 -12.60
N VAL A 63 4.99 -0.22 -11.95
CA VAL A 63 4.90 1.07 -12.67
C VAL A 63 6.24 1.46 -13.31
N ALA A 64 7.37 1.20 -12.64
CA ALA A 64 8.69 1.54 -13.14
C ALA A 64 9.20 0.59 -14.23
N LEU A 65 8.75 -0.67 -14.23
CA LEU A 65 9.26 -1.74 -15.08
C LEU A 65 9.22 -1.42 -16.60
N PRO A 66 8.14 -0.85 -17.18
CA PRO A 66 8.09 -0.48 -18.58
C PRO A 66 9.13 0.57 -18.99
N TYR A 67 9.57 1.41 -18.04
CA TYR A 67 10.61 2.43 -18.28
C TYR A 67 12.01 1.85 -18.20
N ALA A 68 12.22 0.88 -17.33
CA ALA A 68 13.51 0.20 -17.16
C ALA A 68 13.78 -0.79 -18.30
N ALA A 69 12.73 -1.41 -18.84
CA ALA A 69 12.84 -2.41 -19.91
C ALA A 69 13.05 -1.81 -21.31
N GLY A 70 12.82 -0.50 -21.50
CA GLY A 70 12.92 0.16 -22.81
C GLY A 70 11.91 -0.40 -23.81
N ASP A 71 12.38 -0.85 -24.99
CA ASP A 71 11.52 -1.37 -26.06
C ASP A 71 11.17 -2.87 -25.92
N ARG A 72 11.63 -3.52 -24.85
CA ARG A 72 11.32 -4.94 -24.63
C ARG A 72 9.91 -5.10 -24.05
N PRO A 73 9.09 -6.02 -24.60
CA PRO A 73 7.77 -6.30 -24.04
C PRO A 73 7.91 -6.91 -22.65
N VAL A 74 7.33 -6.27 -21.65
CA VAL A 74 7.35 -6.74 -20.26
C VAL A 74 6.07 -7.51 -20.00
N GLY A 75 6.17 -8.83 -19.89
CA GLY A 75 5.02 -9.70 -19.63
C GLY A 75 4.36 -9.50 -18.24
N ALA A 76 5.07 -8.85 -17.31
CA ALA A 76 4.56 -8.53 -15.98
C ALA A 76 3.66 -7.28 -15.93
N ASP A 77 3.60 -6.48 -16.99
CA ASP A 77 2.74 -5.28 -17.08
C ASP A 77 1.28 -5.68 -17.42
N ARG A 78 0.73 -6.61 -16.65
CA ARG A 78 -0.63 -7.10 -16.79
C ARG A 78 -1.50 -6.60 -15.64
N PRO A 79 -2.81 -6.34 -15.86
CA PRO A 79 -3.73 -5.94 -14.79
C PRO A 79 -3.73 -6.89 -13.59
N LEU A 80 -3.50 -8.19 -13.84
CA LEU A 80 -3.41 -9.21 -12.80
C LEU A 80 -2.25 -8.95 -11.82
N ALA A 81 -1.09 -8.51 -12.30
CA ALA A 81 0.06 -8.22 -11.42
C ALA A 81 -0.26 -7.07 -10.46
N TYR A 82 -0.91 -6.01 -10.95
CA TYR A 82 -1.37 -4.90 -10.10
C TYR A 82 -2.46 -5.35 -9.12
N ALA A 83 -3.37 -6.23 -9.54
CA ALA A 83 -4.40 -6.79 -8.67
C ALA A 83 -3.79 -7.62 -7.54
N LEU A 84 -2.77 -8.44 -7.82
CA LEU A 84 -2.07 -9.22 -6.81
C LEU A 84 -1.30 -8.33 -5.82
N ALA A 85 -0.64 -7.29 -6.30
CA ALA A 85 0.03 -6.31 -5.45
C ALA A 85 -0.98 -5.58 -4.53
N ALA A 86 -2.12 -5.17 -5.07
CA ALA A 86 -3.19 -4.55 -4.29
C ALA A 86 -3.81 -5.52 -3.27
N ALA A 87 -3.99 -6.80 -3.65
CA ALA A 87 -4.47 -7.83 -2.72
C ALA A 87 -3.51 -8.01 -1.54
N LEU A 88 -2.20 -8.00 -1.79
CA LEU A 88 -1.18 -8.09 -0.75
C LEU A 88 -1.24 -6.87 0.21
N VAL A 89 -1.44 -5.65 -0.33
CA VAL A 89 -1.65 -4.44 0.48
C VAL A 89 -2.87 -4.58 1.39
N VAL A 90 -4.01 -4.97 0.81
CA VAL A 90 -5.26 -5.10 1.56
C VAL A 90 -5.16 -6.20 2.61
N LEU A 91 -4.53 -7.34 2.27
CA LEU A 91 -4.31 -8.44 3.19
C LEU A 91 -3.50 -8.00 4.41
N GLY A 92 -2.39 -7.29 4.21
CA GLY A 92 -1.57 -6.77 5.32
C GLY A 92 -2.34 -5.78 6.20
N LEU A 93 -3.16 -4.90 5.61
CA LEU A 93 -4.01 -3.97 6.36
C LEU A 93 -5.10 -4.67 7.19
N VAL A 94 -5.64 -5.77 6.69
CA VAL A 94 -6.71 -6.53 7.39
C VAL A 94 -6.12 -7.42 8.47
N LEU A 95 -5.00 -8.09 8.20
CA LEU A 95 -4.39 -9.01 9.16
C LEU A 95 -3.77 -8.27 10.35
N TRP A 96 -3.20 -7.09 10.14
CA TRP A 96 -2.52 -6.36 11.21
C TRP A 96 -3.42 -6.06 12.43
N PRO A 97 -4.64 -5.51 12.31
CA PRO A 97 -5.54 -5.35 13.45
C PRO A 97 -6.01 -6.69 14.03
N ILE A 98 -6.09 -7.76 13.23
CA ILE A 98 -6.48 -9.09 13.71
C ILE A 98 -5.38 -9.65 14.62
N ASP A 99 -4.11 -9.48 14.25
CA ASP A 99 -2.96 -9.90 15.07
C ASP A 99 -2.98 -9.17 16.44
N LEU A 100 -3.40 -7.90 16.47
CA LEU A 100 -3.52 -7.12 17.71
C LEU A 100 -4.75 -7.47 18.55
N LEU A 101 -5.86 -7.92 17.94
CA LEU A 101 -7.09 -8.26 18.66
C LEU A 101 -6.89 -9.39 19.69
N GLY A 102 -5.86 -10.22 19.54
CA GLY A 102 -5.49 -11.26 20.50
C GLY A 102 -4.91 -10.70 21.80
N GLU A 103 -4.36 -9.48 21.79
CA GLU A 103 -3.65 -8.90 22.93
C GLU A 103 -4.35 -7.68 23.57
N PHE A 104 -5.18 -6.93 22.81
CA PHE A 104 -5.75 -5.64 23.26
C PHE A 104 -7.21 -5.45 22.85
N VAL A 105 -8.13 -5.92 23.70
CA VAL A 105 -9.59 -5.80 23.45
C VAL A 105 -10.15 -4.39 23.67
N THR A 106 -9.39 -3.46 24.22
CA THR A 106 -9.89 -2.14 24.61
C THR A 106 -9.14 -1.02 23.90
N GLY A 107 -9.62 -0.61 22.73
CA GLY A 107 -9.07 0.57 22.06
C GLY A 107 -8.82 0.40 20.57
N LEU A 108 -9.77 -0.17 19.84
CA LEU A 108 -9.69 -0.47 18.39
C LEU A 108 -9.52 0.75 17.46
N LEU A 109 -9.66 1.96 17.97
CA LEU A 109 -9.44 3.17 17.18
C LEU A 109 -8.22 3.92 17.71
N PRO A 110 -7.10 3.92 16.97
CA PRO A 110 -5.91 4.63 17.37
C PRO A 110 -6.11 6.15 17.20
N ASP A 111 -6.48 6.83 18.27
CA ASP A 111 -6.65 8.30 18.28
C ASP A 111 -5.34 9.06 17.97
N ARG A 112 -4.19 8.39 17.98
CA ARG A 112 -2.87 9.03 17.90
C ARG A 112 -1.91 8.41 16.90
N ALA A 113 -2.39 7.54 16.02
CA ALA A 113 -1.54 6.84 15.06
C ALA A 113 -2.07 7.01 13.62
N PRO A 114 -1.65 8.05 12.90
CA PRO A 114 -2.19 8.37 11.57
C PRO A 114 -1.77 7.39 10.47
N GLY A 115 -0.74 6.56 10.72
CA GLY A 115 -0.14 5.70 9.71
C GLY A 115 -1.11 4.71 9.09
N LEU A 116 -1.93 4.06 9.92
CA LEU A 116 -2.94 3.11 9.45
C LEU A 116 -4.00 3.78 8.55
N TRP A 117 -4.44 4.97 8.91
CA TRP A 117 -5.42 5.73 8.12
C TRP A 117 -4.84 6.20 6.78
N VAL A 118 -3.59 6.67 6.79
CA VAL A 118 -2.88 7.08 5.57
C VAL A 118 -2.66 5.88 4.65
N ALA A 119 -2.21 4.75 5.19
CA ALA A 119 -2.05 3.51 4.42
C ALA A 119 -3.39 2.99 3.88
N GLY A 120 -4.46 3.06 4.68
CA GLY A 120 -5.82 2.70 4.27
C GLY A 120 -6.35 3.57 3.13
N ALA A 121 -6.18 4.89 3.21
CA ALA A 121 -6.53 5.80 2.12
C ALA A 121 -5.75 5.49 0.84
N GLY A 122 -4.44 5.22 0.96
CA GLY A 122 -3.60 4.77 -0.15
C GLY A 122 -4.09 3.46 -0.76
N ALA A 123 -4.53 2.50 0.06
CA ALA A 123 -5.06 1.22 -0.42
C ALA A 123 -6.36 1.41 -1.23
N VAL A 124 -7.26 2.28 -0.78
CA VAL A 124 -8.49 2.62 -1.54
C VAL A 124 -8.12 3.22 -2.91
N LEU A 125 -7.16 4.15 -2.94
CA LEU A 125 -6.66 4.72 -4.19
C LEU A 125 -6.03 3.66 -5.09
N LEU A 126 -5.29 2.70 -4.52
CA LEU A 126 -4.67 1.60 -5.27
C LEU A 126 -5.70 0.68 -5.89
N VAL A 127 -6.72 0.27 -5.13
CA VAL A 127 -7.84 -0.55 -5.66
C VAL A 127 -8.55 0.19 -6.80
N ARG A 128 -8.77 1.49 -6.66
CA ARG A 128 -9.34 2.32 -7.73
C ARG A 128 -8.43 2.34 -8.96
N ALA A 129 -7.12 2.49 -8.77
CA ALA A 129 -6.14 2.49 -9.84
C ALA A 129 -6.13 1.15 -10.61
N VAL A 130 -6.18 0.02 -9.88
CA VAL A 130 -6.27 -1.32 -10.48
C VAL A 130 -7.52 -1.47 -11.34
N TYR A 131 -8.65 -0.98 -10.85
CA TYR A 131 -9.89 -0.98 -11.61
C TYR A 131 -9.79 -0.16 -12.90
N ASP A 132 -9.18 1.01 -12.84
CA ASP A 132 -8.96 1.85 -14.02
C ASP A 132 -8.00 1.19 -15.02
N ILE A 133 -6.91 0.56 -14.55
CA ILE A 133 -5.97 -0.22 -15.37
C ILE A 133 -6.67 -1.40 -16.05
N ALA A 134 -7.54 -2.12 -15.32
CA ALA A 134 -8.26 -3.27 -15.85
C ALA A 134 -9.29 -2.88 -16.93
N ARG A 135 -9.75 -1.64 -16.93
CA ARG A 135 -10.69 -1.10 -17.92
C ARG A 135 -10.01 -0.41 -19.11
N GLU A 136 -8.71 -0.15 -19.01
CA GLU A 136 -7.98 0.37 -20.18
C GLU A 136 -8.02 -0.67 -21.29
N PRO A 137 -8.55 -0.32 -22.50
CA PRO A 137 -8.57 -1.25 -23.60
C PRO A 137 -7.13 -1.64 -23.96
N GLU A 138 -6.88 -2.94 -24.09
CA GLU A 138 -5.59 -3.43 -24.57
C GLU A 138 -5.27 -2.75 -25.91
N ARG A 139 -4.35 -1.81 -25.87
CA ARG A 139 -3.82 -1.22 -27.10
C ARG A 139 -2.93 -2.27 -27.77
N ARG A 140 -3.57 -3.04 -28.65
CA ARG A 140 -2.87 -3.90 -29.60
C ARG A 140 -2.06 -3.08 -30.59
#